data_fb651317c1d3c3d28c6b5560217f5daf
#
_entry.id   fb651317c1d3c3d28c6b5560217f5daf
#
_cell.length_a   1.000
_cell.length_b   1.000
_cell.length_c   1.000
_cell.angle_alpha   90.00
_cell.angle_beta   90.00
_cell.angle_gamma   90.00
#
_symmetry.space_group_name_H-M   'P 1'
#
loop_
_entity.id
_entity.type
_entity.pdbx_description
1 polymer ?
#
loop_
_entity_poly.entity_id
_entity_poly.type
_entity_poly.pdbx_seq_one_letter_code
_entity_poly.pdbx_strand_id
1 'polypeptide(L)'
;MFRRIMLPAAAALFGLTTLGAFTPVQDAETISRFLQSHRPALTSYRARRHLEASTRGGAMRASLDAWTSLAPDGSFSFEIIGETGSDLIRGHVLRAALIEEQRSRRANELDAASLTPANYLLRVGPSTGDLIRIELIPKRSTRMLIVGSALVTRDDADLVRVEGTLAKRPSFWTRRVEVTRRYARVAGVRVPIEMRSTADVMLVGASTFSMTYHYVMINERPVDDSTAFIGSHE
;
A
#
# COMPACT_ATOMS: atom_id res chain seq x y z
N MET A 1 21.44 -40.52 -67.87
CA MET A 1 20.23 -40.82 -67.11
C MET A 1 20.38 -40.18 -65.74
N PHE A 2 20.08 -38.86 -65.59
CA PHE A 2 20.29 -38.07 -64.38
C PHE A 2 18.93 -37.77 -63.75
N ARG A 3 18.71 -38.32 -62.55
CA ARG A 3 17.46 -38.14 -61.74
C ARG A 3 17.64 -36.90 -60.85
N ARG A 4 16.93 -35.83 -61.15
CA ARG A 4 16.85 -34.63 -60.32
C ARG A 4 15.96 -34.94 -59.09
N ILE A 5 16.54 -34.77 -57.90
CA ILE A 5 15.79 -34.80 -56.63
C ILE A 5 15.40 -33.38 -56.30
N MET A 6 14.08 -33.10 -56.25
CA MET A 6 13.54 -31.85 -55.75
C MET A 6 13.41 -31.93 -54.22
N LEU A 7 14.03 -31.01 -53.51
CA LEU A 7 13.75 -30.76 -52.08
C LEU A 7 12.57 -29.76 -51.96
N PRO A 8 11.62 -29.97 -51.06
CA PRO A 8 10.61 -28.95 -50.75
C PRO A 8 11.18 -27.94 -49.77
N ALA A 9 10.99 -26.65 -50.08
CA ALA A 9 11.29 -25.52 -49.21
C ALA A 9 10.27 -25.46 -48.08
N ALA A 10 10.70 -25.69 -46.83
CA ALA A 10 9.90 -25.41 -45.64
C ALA A 10 9.90 -23.92 -45.33
N ALA A 11 8.76 -23.27 -45.55
CA ALA A 11 8.54 -21.90 -45.11
C ALA A 11 8.33 -21.85 -43.60
N ALA A 12 9.32 -21.38 -42.86
CA ALA A 12 9.19 -21.09 -41.44
C ALA A 12 8.41 -19.79 -41.25
N LEU A 13 7.15 -19.88 -40.82
CA LEU A 13 6.38 -18.73 -40.32
C LEU A 13 6.97 -18.31 -38.96
N PHE A 14 7.77 -17.25 -38.96
CA PHE A 14 8.12 -16.53 -37.75
C PHE A 14 6.89 -15.74 -37.29
N GLY A 15 6.19 -16.26 -36.27
CA GLY A 15 5.19 -15.49 -35.55
C GLY A 15 5.87 -14.34 -34.80
N LEU A 16 5.67 -13.11 -35.29
CA LEU A 16 5.99 -11.90 -34.53
C LEU A 16 5.04 -11.85 -33.33
N THR A 17 5.50 -12.27 -32.17
CA THR A 17 4.86 -11.88 -30.90
C THR A 17 5.21 -10.39 -30.68
N THR A 18 4.28 -9.51 -30.99
CA THR A 18 4.38 -8.10 -30.60
C THR A 18 4.34 -8.02 -29.09
N LEU A 19 5.51 -7.96 -28.43
CA LEU A 19 5.61 -7.40 -27.10
C LEU A 19 5.11 -5.94 -27.23
N GLY A 20 3.94 -5.67 -26.64
CA GLY A 20 3.39 -4.32 -26.58
C GLY A 20 4.36 -3.42 -25.81
N ALA A 21 5.21 -2.72 -26.54
CA ALA A 21 6.05 -1.67 -25.97
C ALA A 21 5.10 -0.55 -25.50
N PHE A 22 4.98 -0.34 -24.19
CA PHE A 22 4.32 0.83 -23.63
C PHE A 22 4.98 2.08 -24.20
N THR A 23 4.18 2.96 -24.78
CA THR A 23 4.70 4.22 -25.33
C THR A 23 4.82 5.26 -24.21
N PRO A 24 5.80 6.17 -24.25
CA PRO A 24 5.97 7.22 -23.23
C PRO A 24 4.71 8.06 -22.98
N VAL A 25 3.84 8.18 -23.98
CA VAL A 25 2.56 8.90 -23.89
C VAL A 25 1.55 8.13 -23.02
N GLN A 26 1.46 6.80 -23.16
CA GLN A 26 0.57 5.97 -22.33
C GLN A 26 1.01 5.95 -20.87
N ASP A 27 2.31 5.97 -20.62
CA ASP A 27 2.87 6.03 -19.27
C ASP A 27 2.52 7.35 -18.57
N ALA A 28 2.65 8.49 -19.28
CA ALA A 28 2.29 9.80 -18.77
C ALA A 28 0.78 9.91 -18.47
N GLU A 29 -0.07 9.35 -19.33
CA GLU A 29 -1.51 9.31 -19.12
C GLU A 29 -1.90 8.45 -17.91
N THR A 30 -1.30 7.28 -17.74
CA THR A 30 -1.54 6.39 -16.61
C THR A 30 -1.16 7.07 -15.29
N ILE A 31 0.00 7.73 -15.23
CA ILE A 31 0.43 8.48 -14.04
C ILE A 31 -0.53 9.65 -13.76
N SER A 32 -0.96 10.38 -14.80
CA SER A 32 -1.91 11.48 -14.65
C SER A 32 -3.24 11.00 -14.07
N ARG A 33 -3.81 9.90 -14.60
CA ARG A 33 -5.03 9.29 -14.08
C ARG A 33 -4.85 8.82 -12.63
N PHE A 34 -3.74 8.18 -12.31
CA PHE A 34 -3.41 7.76 -10.93
C PHE A 34 -3.40 8.94 -9.96
N LEU A 35 -2.78 10.06 -10.34
CA LEU A 35 -2.73 11.27 -9.52
C LEU A 35 -4.10 11.94 -9.36
N GLN A 36 -4.99 11.81 -10.35
CA GLN A 36 -6.36 12.33 -10.30
C GLN A 36 -7.34 11.38 -9.58
N SER A 37 -7.05 10.09 -9.53
CA SER A 37 -7.91 9.05 -8.92
C SER A 37 -8.10 9.20 -7.40
N HIS A 38 -7.44 10.17 -6.76
CA HIS A 38 -7.61 10.52 -5.34
C HIS A 38 -8.96 11.18 -5.02
N ARG A 39 -9.77 11.49 -6.03
CA ARG A 39 -11.06 12.17 -5.83
C ARG A 39 -12.22 11.18 -5.79
N PRO A 40 -13.21 11.40 -4.89
CA PRO A 40 -13.22 12.44 -3.85
C PRO A 40 -12.17 12.17 -2.75
N ALA A 41 -11.64 13.25 -2.19
CA ALA A 41 -10.66 13.16 -1.10
C ALA A 41 -11.31 12.69 0.21
N LEU A 42 -10.55 11.98 1.03
CA LEU A 42 -10.93 11.67 2.40
C LEU A 42 -10.75 12.91 3.27
N THR A 43 -11.86 13.48 3.75
CA THR A 43 -11.86 14.65 4.64
C THR A 43 -12.14 14.27 6.09
N SER A 44 -13.00 13.26 6.31
CA SER A 44 -13.32 12.78 7.65
C SER A 44 -13.63 11.29 7.62
N TYR A 45 -13.44 10.62 8.75
CA TYR A 45 -13.89 9.23 8.91
C TYR A 45 -14.08 8.87 10.38
N ARG A 46 -14.84 7.80 10.62
CA ARG A 46 -14.83 7.00 11.86
C ARG A 46 -14.65 5.54 11.49
N ALA A 47 -13.68 4.87 12.11
CA ALA A 47 -13.37 3.48 11.86
C ALA A 47 -12.97 2.74 13.13
N ARG A 48 -13.38 1.47 13.24
CA ARG A 48 -12.76 0.54 14.16
C ARG A 48 -11.49 0.03 13.52
N ARG A 49 -10.39 0.06 14.26
CA ARG A 49 -9.11 -0.54 13.84
C ARG A 49 -8.78 -1.71 14.74
N HIS A 50 -8.29 -2.77 14.11
CA HIS A 50 -7.67 -3.89 14.80
C HIS A 50 -6.18 -3.90 14.46
N LEU A 51 -5.33 -3.85 15.49
CA LEU A 51 -3.88 -3.83 15.37
C LEU A 51 -3.33 -5.10 16.02
N GLU A 52 -2.39 -5.75 15.34
CA GLU A 52 -1.66 -6.89 15.86
C GLU A 52 -0.16 -6.71 15.66
N ALA A 53 0.63 -7.19 16.60
CA ALA A 53 2.08 -7.26 16.42
C ALA A 53 2.65 -8.50 17.09
N SER A 54 3.73 -9.02 16.50
CA SER A 54 4.50 -10.13 17.06
C SER A 54 6.00 -9.92 16.86
N THR A 55 6.79 -10.54 17.72
CA THR A 55 8.25 -10.51 17.66
C THR A 55 8.84 -11.84 18.16
N ARG A 56 10.13 -12.04 17.99
CA ARG A 56 10.85 -13.26 18.36
C ARG A 56 10.21 -14.52 17.74
N GLY A 57 9.94 -14.49 16.44
CA GLY A 57 9.30 -15.62 15.75
C GLY A 57 7.88 -15.93 16.24
N GLY A 58 7.16 -14.93 16.80
CA GLY A 58 5.81 -15.09 17.33
C GLY A 58 5.74 -15.47 18.81
N ALA A 59 6.86 -15.61 19.52
CA ALA A 59 6.87 -15.93 20.94
C ALA A 59 6.25 -14.82 21.81
N MET A 60 6.31 -13.57 21.36
CA MET A 60 5.62 -12.44 21.99
C MET A 60 4.62 -11.86 20.99
N ARG A 61 3.37 -11.73 21.42
CA ARG A 61 2.26 -11.20 20.60
C ARG A 61 1.40 -10.25 21.43
N ALA A 62 0.76 -9.32 20.75
CA ALA A 62 -0.29 -8.49 21.34
C ALA A 62 -1.26 -8.04 20.25
N SER A 63 -2.47 -7.73 20.67
CA SER A 63 -3.49 -7.07 19.84
C SER A 63 -4.09 -5.87 20.56
N LEU A 64 -4.64 -4.95 19.78
CA LEU A 64 -5.32 -3.75 20.24
C LEU A 64 -6.47 -3.42 19.29
N ASP A 65 -7.63 -3.17 19.85
CA ASP A 65 -8.81 -2.64 19.16
C ASP A 65 -9.03 -1.19 19.59
N ALA A 66 -9.27 -0.31 18.61
CA ALA A 66 -9.53 1.09 18.87
C ALA A 66 -10.58 1.68 17.92
N TRP A 67 -11.40 2.58 18.43
CA TRP A 67 -12.08 3.54 17.59
C TRP A 67 -11.12 4.66 17.20
N THR A 68 -11.14 5.03 15.93
CA THR A 68 -10.33 6.12 15.40
C THR A 68 -11.20 7.05 14.59
N SER A 69 -10.95 8.35 14.70
CA SER A 69 -11.71 9.37 13.99
C SER A 69 -10.77 10.41 13.41
N LEU A 70 -11.05 10.82 12.19
CA LEU A 70 -10.48 11.99 11.54
C LEU A 70 -11.59 13.02 11.38
N ALA A 71 -11.40 14.21 11.91
CA ALA A 71 -12.35 15.31 11.72
C ALA A 71 -12.00 16.13 10.45
N PRO A 72 -12.95 16.94 9.92
CA PRO A 72 -12.71 17.75 8.72
C PRO A 72 -11.56 18.78 8.85
N ASP A 73 -11.23 19.20 10.06
CA ASP A 73 -10.09 20.06 10.36
C ASP A 73 -8.73 19.35 10.34
N GLY A 74 -8.73 18.00 10.02
CA GLY A 74 -7.54 17.17 10.00
C GLY A 74 -7.14 16.61 11.37
N SER A 75 -7.87 16.96 12.46
CA SER A 75 -7.57 16.41 13.78
C SER A 75 -7.88 14.91 13.84
N PHE A 76 -6.94 14.15 14.40
CA PHE A 76 -7.06 12.71 14.59
C PHE A 76 -7.17 12.40 16.07
N SER A 77 -8.14 11.55 16.40
CA SER A 77 -8.36 11.03 17.75
C SER A 77 -8.53 9.52 17.74
N PHE A 78 -8.25 8.88 18.87
CA PHE A 78 -8.50 7.47 19.07
C PHE A 78 -8.92 7.15 20.48
N GLU A 79 -9.67 6.06 20.63
CA GLU A 79 -10.12 5.49 21.89
C GLU A 79 -9.85 3.98 21.86
N ILE A 80 -9.05 3.48 22.79
CA ILE A 80 -8.74 2.04 22.89
C ILE A 80 -9.91 1.34 23.57
N ILE A 81 -10.48 0.32 22.90
CA ILE A 81 -11.64 -0.43 23.38
C ILE A 81 -11.28 -1.85 23.84
N GLY A 82 -10.09 -2.33 23.53
CA GLY A 82 -9.62 -3.64 23.96
C GLY A 82 -8.14 -3.85 23.68
N GLU A 83 -7.47 -4.59 24.54
CA GLU A 83 -6.06 -4.96 24.36
C GLU A 83 -5.79 -6.32 24.99
N THR A 84 -4.94 -7.12 24.32
CA THR A 84 -4.48 -8.42 24.83
C THR A 84 -3.00 -8.64 24.58
N GLY A 85 -2.40 -9.60 25.27
CA GLY A 85 -1.02 -10.05 25.06
C GLY A 85 0.03 -9.21 25.79
N SER A 86 1.24 -9.19 25.25
CA SER A 86 2.43 -8.59 25.86
C SER A 86 2.31 -7.09 26.10
N ASP A 87 2.51 -6.65 27.35
CA ASP A 87 2.51 -5.24 27.74
C ASP A 87 3.54 -4.41 26.97
N LEU A 88 4.72 -5.00 26.75
CA LEU A 88 5.79 -4.35 25.97
C LEU A 88 5.34 -4.03 24.55
N ILE A 89 4.71 -4.99 23.86
CA ILE A 89 4.23 -4.80 22.49
C ILE A 89 3.05 -3.84 22.47
N ARG A 90 2.09 -3.96 23.39
CA ARG A 90 0.95 -3.04 23.51
C ARG A 90 1.42 -1.59 23.63
N GLY A 91 2.35 -1.31 24.56
CA GLY A 91 2.84 0.05 24.82
C GLY A 91 3.74 0.59 23.72
N HIS A 92 4.80 -0.15 23.37
CA HIS A 92 5.87 0.37 22.50
C HIS A 92 5.62 0.18 21.00
N VAL A 93 4.63 -0.65 20.61
CA VAL A 93 4.32 -0.87 19.19
C VAL A 93 2.90 -0.43 18.87
N LEU A 94 1.88 -1.02 19.50
CA LEU A 94 0.49 -0.81 19.10
C LEU A 94 -0.02 0.59 19.47
N ARG A 95 0.08 0.99 20.72
CA ARG A 95 -0.30 2.34 21.17
C ARG A 95 0.59 3.41 20.52
N ALA A 96 1.90 3.14 20.42
CA ALA A 96 2.84 4.06 19.81
C ALA A 96 2.50 4.34 18.33
N ALA A 97 1.98 3.36 17.58
CA ALA A 97 1.55 3.56 16.20
C ALA A 97 0.41 4.59 16.09
N LEU A 98 -0.59 4.52 16.98
CA LEU A 98 -1.72 5.48 17.00
C LEU A 98 -1.28 6.87 17.48
N ILE A 99 -0.41 6.93 18.49
CA ILE A 99 0.15 8.20 19.00
C ILE A 99 1.00 8.88 17.93
N GLU A 100 1.82 8.12 17.20
CA GLU A 100 2.66 8.67 16.13
C GLU A 100 1.82 9.18 14.96
N GLU A 101 0.74 8.47 14.59
CA GLU A 101 -0.20 8.99 13.59
C GLU A 101 -0.83 10.30 14.05
N GLN A 102 -1.27 10.38 15.31
CA GLN A 102 -1.83 11.61 15.86
C GLN A 102 -0.83 12.78 15.83
N ARG A 103 0.43 12.49 16.16
CA ARG A 103 1.51 13.49 16.14
C ARG A 103 1.81 13.96 14.72
N SER A 104 1.97 13.03 13.78
CA SER A 104 2.29 13.36 12.39
C SER A 104 1.19 14.16 11.70
N ARG A 105 -0.07 13.92 12.06
CA ARG A 105 -1.21 14.70 11.56
C ARG A 105 -1.19 16.13 12.11
N ARG A 106 -0.93 16.31 13.40
CA ARG A 106 -0.79 17.67 14.01
C ARG A 106 0.36 18.45 13.41
N ALA A 107 1.45 17.79 13.01
CA ALA A 107 2.63 18.42 12.42
C ALA A 107 2.50 18.65 10.90
N ASN A 108 1.35 18.33 10.25
CA ASN A 108 1.16 18.35 8.80
C ASN A 108 2.22 17.55 8.01
N GLU A 109 2.77 16.49 8.61
CA GLU A 109 3.82 15.67 7.99
C GLU A 109 3.29 14.68 6.95
N LEU A 110 1.97 14.53 6.80
CA LEU A 110 1.36 13.54 5.88
C LEU A 110 1.68 13.83 4.42
N ASP A 111 1.82 15.10 4.03
CA ASP A 111 2.21 15.47 2.67
C ASP A 111 3.60 14.94 2.31
N ALA A 112 4.47 14.80 3.32
CA ALA A 112 5.81 14.23 3.15
C ALA A 112 5.81 12.72 2.84
N ALA A 113 4.68 12.02 3.07
CA ALA A 113 4.47 10.61 2.77
C ALA A 113 3.60 10.38 1.52
N SER A 114 3.01 11.43 0.93
CA SER A 114 2.06 11.33 -0.18
C SER A 114 2.71 10.78 -1.46
N LEU A 115 1.93 9.98 -2.23
CA LEU A 115 2.37 9.36 -3.49
C LEU A 115 2.27 10.37 -4.65
N THR A 116 3.04 11.44 -4.58
CA THR A 116 3.01 12.56 -5.53
C THR A 116 4.38 12.79 -6.17
N PRO A 117 4.43 13.49 -7.31
CA PRO A 117 5.69 13.90 -7.94
C PRO A 117 6.61 14.75 -7.06
N ALA A 118 6.08 15.38 -6.00
CA ALA A 118 6.90 16.10 -5.02
C ALA A 118 7.82 15.15 -4.23
N ASN A 119 7.36 13.93 -3.94
CA ASN A 119 8.07 12.95 -3.14
C ASN A 119 8.74 11.85 -3.96
N TYR A 120 8.22 11.55 -5.17
CA TYR A 120 8.63 10.42 -5.98
C TYR A 120 8.90 10.77 -7.43
N LEU A 121 9.84 10.05 -8.03
CA LEU A 121 9.85 9.82 -9.46
C LEU A 121 8.96 8.60 -9.70
N LEU A 122 7.89 8.78 -10.48
CA LEU A 122 6.93 7.74 -10.82
C LEU A 122 7.23 7.23 -12.24
N ARG A 123 7.26 5.92 -12.42
CA ARG A 123 7.43 5.27 -13.72
C ARG A 123 6.43 4.14 -13.86
N VAL A 124 5.88 3.95 -15.04
CA VAL A 124 5.05 2.79 -15.33
C VAL A 124 5.98 1.60 -15.55
N GLY A 125 5.76 0.53 -14.80
CA GLY A 125 6.49 -0.73 -14.91
C GLY A 125 5.64 -1.81 -15.58
N PRO A 126 6.15 -3.06 -15.65
CA PRO A 126 5.41 -4.17 -16.23
C PRO A 126 4.07 -4.39 -15.55
N SER A 127 3.02 -4.56 -16.34
CA SER A 127 1.68 -4.90 -15.84
C SER A 127 1.59 -6.37 -15.45
N THR A 128 0.77 -6.68 -14.46
CA THR A 128 0.50 -8.07 -14.03
C THR A 128 -1.00 -8.26 -13.97
N GLY A 129 -1.55 -9.04 -14.91
CA GLY A 129 -3.00 -9.21 -15.06
C GLY A 129 -3.68 -7.88 -15.33
N ASP A 130 -4.74 -7.59 -14.56
CA ASP A 130 -5.54 -6.36 -14.70
C ASP A 130 -4.95 -5.17 -13.94
N LEU A 131 -3.78 -5.32 -13.33
CA LEU A 131 -3.12 -4.25 -12.59
C LEU A 131 -1.94 -3.69 -13.35
N ILE A 132 -1.80 -2.38 -13.30
CA ILE A 132 -0.63 -1.64 -13.77
C ILE A 132 0.27 -1.37 -12.57
N ARG A 133 1.57 -1.62 -12.73
CA ARG A 133 2.58 -1.29 -11.73
C ARG A 133 3.12 0.11 -11.98
N ILE A 134 3.12 0.95 -10.96
CA ILE A 134 3.80 2.24 -10.94
C ILE A 134 4.97 2.12 -9.96
N GLU A 135 6.19 2.23 -10.45
CA GLU A 135 7.40 2.23 -9.63
C GLU A 135 7.48 3.51 -8.80
N LEU A 136 7.77 3.35 -7.53
CA LEU A 136 7.94 4.41 -6.55
C LEU A 136 9.42 4.59 -6.24
N ILE A 137 10.04 5.61 -6.82
CA ILE A 137 11.46 5.95 -6.61
C ILE A 137 11.50 7.23 -5.76
N PRO A 138 11.79 7.15 -4.46
CA PRO A 138 11.80 8.31 -3.58
C PRO A 138 12.85 9.33 -4.00
N LYS A 139 12.49 10.62 -4.02
CA LYS A 139 13.42 11.73 -4.28
C LYS A 139 14.33 12.05 -3.09
N ARG A 140 14.00 11.52 -1.91
CA ARG A 140 14.77 11.70 -0.66
C ARG A 140 14.69 10.45 0.22
N SER A 141 15.72 10.19 1.01
CA SER A 141 15.76 9.05 1.92
C SER A 141 15.16 9.42 3.27
N THR A 142 13.88 9.11 3.48
CA THR A 142 13.16 9.32 4.74
C THR A 142 12.45 8.05 5.19
N ARG A 143 12.10 7.96 6.49
CA ARG A 143 11.32 6.84 7.04
C ARG A 143 9.85 6.82 6.59
N MET A 144 9.39 7.90 5.97
CA MET A 144 8.00 8.04 5.51
C MET A 144 7.80 7.59 4.07
N LEU A 145 8.88 7.45 3.29
CA LEU A 145 8.84 7.06 1.89
C LEU A 145 9.18 5.58 1.70
N ILE A 146 8.61 5.00 0.64
CA ILE A 146 8.75 3.58 0.29
C ILE A 146 9.48 3.48 -1.06
N VAL A 147 10.52 2.67 -1.13
CA VAL A 147 11.11 2.19 -2.38
C VAL A 147 10.34 0.94 -2.78
N GLY A 148 9.62 0.97 -3.88
CA GLY A 148 8.77 -0.15 -4.27
C GLY A 148 7.83 0.16 -5.39
N SER A 149 6.57 -0.22 -5.26
CA SER A 149 5.56 0.00 -6.30
C SER A 149 4.16 0.27 -5.74
N ALA A 150 3.39 1.02 -6.51
CA ALA A 150 1.95 1.12 -6.40
C ALA A 150 1.31 0.26 -7.51
N LEU A 151 0.32 -0.55 -7.15
CA LEU A 151 -0.50 -1.31 -8.09
C LEU A 151 -1.84 -0.60 -8.23
N VAL A 152 -2.20 -0.29 -9.47
CA VAL A 152 -3.43 0.44 -9.80
C VAL A 152 -4.25 -0.35 -10.80
N THR A 153 -5.57 -0.18 -10.80
CA THR A 153 -6.45 -0.77 -11.79
C THR A 153 -6.14 -0.23 -13.20
N ARG A 154 -6.38 -1.04 -14.22
CA ARG A 154 -6.14 -0.64 -15.62
C ARG A 154 -7.10 0.44 -16.08
N ASP A 155 -8.36 0.34 -15.68
CA ASP A 155 -9.44 1.20 -16.19
C ASP A 155 -9.38 2.61 -15.58
N ASP A 156 -9.36 2.70 -14.25
CA ASP A 156 -9.48 3.97 -13.52
C ASP A 156 -8.14 4.46 -12.94
N ALA A 157 -7.07 3.68 -13.08
CA ALA A 157 -5.80 3.87 -12.37
C ALA A 157 -6.00 4.06 -10.85
N ASP A 158 -7.02 3.40 -10.29
CA ASP A 158 -7.30 3.44 -8.86
C ASP A 158 -6.31 2.60 -8.08
N LEU A 159 -5.85 3.13 -6.95
CA LEU A 159 -4.85 2.48 -6.13
C LEU A 159 -5.43 1.28 -5.38
N VAL A 160 -4.86 0.11 -5.62
CA VAL A 160 -5.23 -1.14 -4.95
C VAL A 160 -4.22 -1.50 -3.86
N ARG A 161 -2.93 -1.32 -4.13
CA ARG A 161 -1.88 -1.73 -3.20
C ARG A 161 -0.62 -0.89 -3.36
N VAL A 162 0.06 -0.63 -2.26
CA VAL A 162 1.44 -0.14 -2.22
C VAL A 162 2.28 -1.18 -1.52
N GLU A 163 3.41 -1.54 -2.11
CA GLU A 163 4.34 -2.52 -1.54
C GLU A 163 5.78 -2.09 -1.75
N GLY A 164 6.64 -2.41 -0.79
CA GLY A 164 8.07 -2.11 -0.88
C GLY A 164 8.75 -2.05 0.46
N THR A 165 9.88 -1.38 0.50
CA THR A 165 10.69 -1.19 1.71
C THR A 165 10.79 0.29 2.06
N LEU A 166 10.95 0.60 3.35
CA LEU A 166 11.20 1.98 3.77
C LEU A 166 12.49 2.52 3.14
N ALA A 167 12.43 3.74 2.59
CA ALA A 167 13.58 4.40 1.96
C ALA A 167 14.72 4.68 2.94
N LYS A 168 14.41 4.76 4.24
CA LYS A 168 15.39 4.90 5.32
C LYS A 168 15.03 3.95 6.46
N ARG A 169 16.02 3.23 6.98
CA ARG A 169 15.86 2.35 8.14
C ARG A 169 15.42 3.16 9.37
N PRO A 170 14.45 2.66 10.16
CA PRO A 170 13.99 3.34 11.38
C PRO A 170 15.08 3.47 12.45
N SER A 171 15.96 2.47 12.56
CA SER A 171 17.05 2.44 13.54
C SER A 171 18.26 1.65 13.01
N PHE A 172 19.39 1.78 13.70
CA PHE A 172 20.60 1.00 13.42
C PHE A 172 20.35 -0.52 13.58
N TRP A 173 19.51 -0.92 14.51
CA TRP A 173 19.17 -2.32 14.81
C TRP A 173 18.18 -2.93 13.81
N THR A 174 17.50 -2.13 12.98
CA THR A 174 16.53 -2.59 11.99
C THR A 174 17.22 -2.69 10.63
N ARG A 175 17.35 -3.91 10.11
CA ARG A 175 18.01 -4.16 8.81
C ARG A 175 17.13 -3.76 7.65
N ARG A 176 15.88 -4.21 7.65
CA ARG A 176 14.91 -3.98 6.57
C ARG A 176 13.50 -3.91 7.15
N VAL A 177 12.68 -3.04 6.61
CA VAL A 177 11.23 -3.02 6.88
C VAL A 177 10.51 -3.12 5.55
N GLU A 178 9.78 -4.20 5.35
CA GLU A 178 8.87 -4.38 4.24
C GLU A 178 7.50 -3.88 4.65
N VAL A 179 6.81 -3.18 3.75
CA VAL A 179 5.50 -2.60 4.00
C VAL A 179 4.58 -2.97 2.84
N THR A 180 3.38 -3.40 3.16
CA THR A 180 2.28 -3.56 2.21
C THR A 180 1.08 -2.81 2.76
N ARG A 181 0.46 -1.95 1.93
CA ARG A 181 -0.80 -1.27 2.23
C ARG A 181 -1.80 -1.60 1.15
N ARG A 182 -2.98 -2.05 1.55
CA ARG A 182 -4.11 -2.30 0.64
C ARG A 182 -5.12 -1.18 0.76
N TYR A 183 -5.73 -0.86 -0.37
CA TYR A 183 -6.72 0.21 -0.49
C TYR A 183 -7.99 -0.33 -1.13
N ALA A 184 -9.11 0.28 -0.81
CA ALA A 184 -10.39 0.06 -1.48
C ALA A 184 -11.17 1.37 -1.56
N ARG A 185 -12.17 1.41 -2.43
CA ARG A 185 -13.18 2.49 -2.42
C ARG A 185 -14.29 2.08 -1.48
N VAL A 186 -14.46 2.87 -0.42
CA VAL A 186 -15.54 2.74 0.54
C VAL A 186 -16.37 4.02 0.47
N ALA A 187 -17.67 3.89 0.23
CA ALA A 187 -18.56 5.03 -0.05
C ALA A 187 -18.00 5.97 -1.14
N GLY A 188 -17.36 5.40 -2.19
CA GLY A 188 -16.77 6.13 -3.30
C GLY A 188 -15.42 6.78 -3.01
N VAL A 189 -14.93 6.78 -1.78
CA VAL A 189 -13.65 7.37 -1.37
C VAL A 189 -12.59 6.29 -1.24
N ARG A 190 -11.40 6.52 -1.79
CA ARG A 190 -10.28 5.60 -1.64
C ARG A 190 -9.66 5.72 -0.25
N VAL A 191 -9.64 4.62 0.47
CA VAL A 191 -9.13 4.53 1.85
C VAL A 191 -8.23 3.30 2.03
N PRO A 192 -7.27 3.34 2.96
CA PRO A 192 -6.54 2.14 3.35
C PRO A 192 -7.48 1.19 4.10
N ILE A 193 -7.46 -0.10 3.74
CA ILE A 193 -8.24 -1.15 4.41
C ILE A 193 -7.35 -2.07 5.24
N GLU A 194 -6.08 -2.16 4.87
CA GLU A 194 -5.11 -3.00 5.56
C GLU A 194 -3.70 -2.43 5.40
N MET A 195 -2.92 -2.56 6.46
CA MET A 195 -1.48 -2.32 6.45
C MET A 195 -0.79 -3.50 7.11
N ARG A 196 0.27 -4.01 6.48
CA ARG A 196 1.19 -5.01 7.04
C ARG A 196 2.61 -4.51 6.93
N SER A 197 3.42 -4.83 7.94
CA SER A 197 4.85 -4.65 7.84
C SER A 197 5.59 -5.80 8.51
N THR A 198 6.74 -6.14 7.93
CA THR A 198 7.68 -7.10 8.49
C THR A 198 9.03 -6.42 8.63
N ALA A 199 9.60 -6.46 9.82
CA ALA A 199 10.90 -5.89 10.12
C ALA A 199 11.87 -7.00 10.53
N ASP A 200 13.08 -6.99 9.96
CA ASP A 200 14.20 -7.79 10.46
C ASP A 200 14.99 -6.95 11.47
N VAL A 201 14.88 -7.33 12.75
CA VAL A 201 15.52 -6.63 13.86
C VAL A 201 16.65 -7.47 14.43
N MET A 202 17.86 -6.88 14.47
CA MET A 202 19.05 -7.56 15.04
C MET A 202 18.76 -8.03 16.46
N LEU A 203 19.17 -9.24 16.80
CA LEU A 203 19.03 -9.91 18.11
C LEU A 203 17.58 -10.30 18.48
N VAL A 204 16.57 -9.72 17.84
CA VAL A 204 15.16 -10.00 18.12
C VAL A 204 14.54 -10.86 17.00
N GLY A 205 15.11 -10.82 15.80
CA GLY A 205 14.62 -11.56 14.62
C GLY A 205 13.45 -10.87 13.93
N ALA A 206 12.67 -11.66 13.20
CA ALA A 206 11.51 -11.15 12.47
C ALA A 206 10.44 -10.65 13.44
N SER A 207 9.98 -9.43 13.15
CA SER A 207 8.87 -8.78 13.84
C SER A 207 7.80 -8.40 12.80
N THR A 208 6.55 -8.66 13.12
CA THR A 208 5.42 -8.34 12.25
C THR A 208 4.50 -7.33 12.92
N PHE A 209 3.87 -6.51 12.10
CA PHE A 209 2.80 -5.60 12.48
C PHE A 209 1.72 -5.63 11.40
N SER A 210 0.47 -5.68 11.82
CA SER A 210 -0.70 -5.54 10.94
C SER A 210 -1.72 -4.58 11.54
N MET A 211 -2.46 -3.91 10.67
CA MET A 211 -3.57 -3.05 11.03
C MET A 211 -4.66 -3.18 9.97
N THR A 212 -5.88 -3.48 10.39
CA THR A 212 -7.06 -3.50 9.54
C THR A 212 -8.02 -2.40 9.93
N TYR A 213 -8.82 -1.95 8.96
CA TYR A 213 -9.76 -0.83 9.13
C TYR A 213 -11.17 -1.29 8.78
N HIS A 214 -12.11 -1.02 9.67
CA HIS A 214 -13.53 -1.17 9.43
C HIS A 214 -14.19 0.20 9.56
N TYR A 215 -14.52 0.81 8.42
CA TYR A 215 -15.10 2.15 8.36
C TYR A 215 -16.59 2.08 8.63
N VAL A 216 -17.10 2.92 9.53
CA VAL A 216 -18.53 3.10 9.80
C VAL A 216 -19.04 4.44 9.29
N MET A 217 -18.13 5.40 9.02
CA MET A 217 -18.45 6.71 8.47
C MET A 217 -17.30 7.21 7.61
N ILE A 218 -17.59 7.77 6.45
CA ILE A 218 -16.62 8.42 5.55
C ILE A 218 -17.23 9.71 5.01
N ASN A 219 -16.52 10.84 5.16
CA ASN A 219 -16.96 12.16 4.71
C ASN A 219 -18.41 12.46 5.16
N GLU A 220 -18.67 12.23 6.45
CA GLU A 220 -19.96 12.44 7.12
C GLU A 220 -21.11 11.54 6.61
N ARG A 221 -20.81 10.53 5.77
CA ARG A 221 -21.76 9.54 5.28
C ARG A 221 -21.56 8.21 5.99
N PRO A 222 -22.64 7.57 6.46
CA PRO A 222 -22.57 6.21 6.99
C PRO A 222 -22.10 5.24 5.89
N VAL A 223 -21.37 4.23 6.30
CA VAL A 223 -20.92 3.12 5.43
C VAL A 223 -21.78 1.91 5.76
N ASP A 224 -22.49 1.37 4.77
CA ASP A 224 -23.25 0.14 4.93
C ASP A 224 -22.31 -1.06 5.01
N ASP A 225 -22.59 -2.00 5.91
CA ASP A 225 -21.77 -3.23 6.13
C ASP A 225 -21.60 -4.08 4.87
N SER A 226 -22.52 -3.99 3.91
CA SER A 226 -22.43 -4.68 2.61
C SER A 226 -21.27 -4.16 1.73
N THR A 227 -20.79 -2.95 1.95
CA THR A 227 -19.71 -2.31 1.16
C THR A 227 -18.33 -2.55 1.79
N ALA A 228 -18.28 -2.96 3.05
CA ALA A 228 -17.04 -3.18 3.80
C ALA A 228 -16.28 -4.47 3.38
N PHE A 229 -16.88 -5.37 2.60
CA PHE A 229 -16.34 -6.70 2.27
C PHE A 229 -15.98 -6.93 0.79
N ILE A 230 -15.95 -5.91 -0.06
CA ILE A 230 -15.49 -6.07 -1.45
C ILE A 230 -13.97 -5.93 -1.48
N GLY A 231 -13.25 -7.01 -1.19
CA GLY A 231 -11.78 -6.97 -1.21
C GLY A 231 -11.08 -8.28 -0.88
N SER A 232 -11.77 -9.41 -0.84
CA SER A 232 -11.16 -10.73 -0.73
C SER A 232 -11.23 -11.46 -2.07
N HIS A 233 -10.40 -11.03 -3.03
CA HIS A 233 -9.93 -11.91 -4.08
C HIS A 233 -8.42 -12.08 -3.88
N GLU A 234 -8.05 -13.35 -3.67
CA GLU A 234 -6.70 -13.90 -3.52
C GLU A 234 -5.74 -13.50 -4.65
#